data_614db7fad178cad2e8ee428e923c8c06
#
_entry.id   614db7fad178cad2e8ee428e923c8c06
#
_cell.length_a   1.000
_cell.length_b   1.000
_cell.length_c   1.000
_cell.angle_alpha   90.00
_cell.angle_beta   90.00
_cell.angle_gamma   90.00
#
_symmetry.space_group_name_H-M   'P 1'
#
loop_
_entity.id
_entity.type
_entity.pdbx_description
1 polymer ?
#
loop_
_entity_poly.entity_id
_entity_poly.type
_entity_poly.pdbx_seq_one_letter_code
_entity_poly.pdbx_strand_id
1 'polypeptide(L)'
;MTTLTTATLTTAMLELSPSPGSWMTVCEESRLTPGRGVAALLPDGRQAAVFRDRSGRTYAIDNRDPFTGAQVLSRGLVGSADGRPFVASPLLKQRFDLETGRCLDDDEVTVAVYPVRAV
;
A
#
# COMPACT_ATOMS: atom_id res chain seq x y z
N MET A 1 -23.56 12.16 -28.65
CA MET A 1 -23.40 12.09 -28.10
C MET A 1 -23.22 11.33 -27.17
N THR A 2 -23.16 11.05 -26.46
CA THR A 2 -23.22 10.15 -25.72
C THR A 2 -22.10 9.28 -25.50
N THR A 3 -21.31 9.02 -26.33
CA THR A 3 -20.18 8.20 -26.18
C THR A 3 -19.19 8.73 -25.21
N LEU A 4 -19.14 9.98 -25.01
CA LEU A 4 -18.23 10.57 -24.05
C LEU A 4 -18.46 10.07 -22.65
N THR A 5 -19.70 9.83 -22.34
CA THR A 5 -20.07 9.32 -21.04
C THR A 5 -19.44 7.97 -20.78
N THR A 6 -19.36 7.14 -21.80
CA THR A 6 -18.76 5.83 -21.67
C THR A 6 -17.30 5.92 -21.28
N ALA A 7 -16.58 6.84 -21.87
CA ALA A 7 -15.15 6.97 -21.57
C ALA A 7 -14.91 7.34 -20.10
N THR A 8 -15.80 8.13 -19.52
CA THR A 8 -15.63 8.55 -18.13
C THR A 8 -15.93 7.45 -17.13
N LEU A 9 -16.54 6.37 -17.57
CA LEU A 9 -16.88 5.25 -16.69
C LEU A 9 -15.76 4.23 -16.57
N THR A 10 -14.69 4.39 -17.34
CA THR A 10 -13.56 3.49 -17.24
C THR A 10 -12.87 3.68 -15.91
N THR A 11 -12.69 2.59 -15.18
CA THR A 11 -12.09 2.61 -13.85
C THR A 11 -10.80 1.81 -13.87
N ALA A 12 -9.73 2.40 -13.36
CA ALA A 12 -8.47 1.69 -13.22
C ALA A 12 -8.56 0.69 -12.08
N MET A 13 -8.01 -0.49 -12.31
CA MET A 13 -7.88 -1.53 -11.29
C MET A 13 -6.46 -1.54 -10.79
N LEU A 14 -6.29 -1.66 -9.48
CA LEU A 14 -5.00 -1.84 -8.88
C LEU A 14 -4.62 -3.30 -8.87
N GLU A 15 -3.41 -3.57 -9.33
CA GLU A 15 -2.80 -4.88 -9.25
C GLU A 15 -1.53 -4.81 -8.42
N LEU A 16 -1.24 -5.87 -7.70
CA LEU A 16 -0.07 -6.01 -6.86
C LEU A 16 0.68 -7.28 -7.28
N SER A 17 2.00 -7.20 -7.29
CA SER A 17 2.84 -8.35 -7.59
C SER A 17 3.31 -9.00 -6.29
N PRO A 18 2.73 -10.14 -5.89
CA PRO A 18 3.15 -10.84 -4.67
C PRO A 18 4.50 -11.54 -4.85
N SER A 19 4.86 -11.84 -6.08
CA SER A 19 6.15 -12.44 -6.43
C SER A 19 6.50 -12.08 -7.86
N PRO A 20 7.79 -12.16 -8.26
CA PRO A 20 8.20 -11.77 -9.61
C PRO A 20 7.40 -12.46 -10.70
N GLY A 21 6.89 -11.68 -11.66
CA GLY A 21 6.13 -12.21 -12.79
C GLY A 21 4.68 -12.53 -12.51
N SER A 22 4.21 -12.35 -11.29
CA SER A 22 2.85 -12.65 -10.88
C SER A 22 2.12 -11.36 -10.49
N TRP A 23 0.86 -11.23 -10.90
CA TRP A 23 0.04 -10.06 -10.58
C TRP A 23 -1.32 -10.50 -10.10
N MET A 24 -1.84 -9.81 -9.10
CA MET A 24 -3.17 -10.07 -8.59
C MET A 24 -3.95 -8.76 -8.47
N THR A 25 -5.24 -8.82 -8.73
CA THR A 25 -6.12 -7.66 -8.58
C THR A 25 -6.40 -7.44 -7.10
N VAL A 26 -6.27 -6.19 -6.67
CA VAL A 26 -6.58 -5.79 -5.30
C VAL A 26 -7.97 -5.17 -5.23
N CYS A 27 -8.18 -4.06 -5.94
CA CYS A 27 -9.45 -3.32 -5.93
C CYS A 27 -9.42 -2.26 -7.02
N GLU A 28 -10.55 -1.59 -7.21
CA GLU A 28 -10.58 -0.38 -8.03
C GLU A 28 -9.72 0.69 -7.36
N GLU A 29 -8.93 1.39 -8.15
CA GLU A 29 -8.07 2.45 -7.64
C GLU A 29 -8.86 3.50 -6.87
N SER A 30 -10.06 3.83 -7.36
CA SER A 30 -10.93 4.82 -6.73
C SER A 30 -11.41 4.43 -5.33
N ARG A 31 -11.25 3.18 -4.94
CA ARG A 31 -11.60 2.72 -3.60
C ARG A 31 -10.56 3.05 -2.55
N LEU A 32 -9.36 3.39 -2.99
CA LEU A 32 -8.31 3.78 -2.06
C LEU A 32 -8.46 5.26 -1.72
N THR A 33 -8.74 5.54 -0.48
CA THR A 33 -8.78 6.91 0.04
C THR A 33 -7.37 7.34 0.39
N PRO A 34 -6.88 8.48 -0.11
CA PRO A 34 -5.57 8.98 0.29
C PRO A 34 -5.43 9.04 1.81
N GLY A 35 -4.32 8.51 2.31
CA GLY A 35 -4.04 8.49 3.74
C GLY A 35 -4.60 7.30 4.49
N ARG A 36 -5.36 6.42 3.81
CA ARG A 36 -5.89 5.21 4.42
C ARG A 36 -5.40 3.98 3.68
N GLY A 37 -5.05 2.94 4.44
CA GLY A 37 -4.62 1.68 3.87
C GLY A 37 -5.74 0.67 3.79
N VAL A 38 -5.55 -0.32 2.92
CA VAL A 38 -6.37 -1.52 2.88
C VAL A 38 -5.46 -2.73 2.95
N ALA A 39 -5.95 -3.80 3.56
CA ALA A 39 -5.20 -5.05 3.62
C ALA A 39 -5.60 -5.93 2.44
N ALA A 40 -4.62 -6.52 1.78
CA ALA A 40 -4.84 -7.47 0.69
C ALA A 40 -4.24 -8.82 1.09
N LEU A 41 -5.03 -9.88 0.96
CA LEU A 41 -4.56 -11.23 1.26
C LEU A 41 -3.82 -11.79 0.04
N LEU A 42 -2.57 -12.20 0.24
CA LEU A 42 -1.74 -12.77 -0.81
C LEU A 42 -1.97 -14.28 -0.92
N PRO A 43 -1.63 -14.89 -2.08
CA PRO A 43 -1.89 -16.32 -2.29
C PRO A 43 -1.23 -17.25 -1.27
N ASP A 44 -0.10 -16.83 -0.68
CA ASP A 44 0.62 -17.65 0.30
C ASP A 44 0.19 -17.40 1.75
N GLY A 45 -0.86 -16.62 1.95
CA GLY A 45 -1.38 -16.30 3.29
C GLY A 45 -0.81 -15.06 3.91
N ARG A 46 0.24 -14.46 3.35
CA ARG A 46 0.71 -13.16 3.81
C ARG A 46 -0.32 -12.10 3.50
N GLN A 47 -0.19 -10.95 4.12
CA GLN A 47 -1.04 -9.80 3.84
C GLN A 47 -0.19 -8.62 3.43
N ALA A 48 -0.67 -7.86 2.45
CA ALA A 48 -0.05 -6.60 2.06
C ALA A 48 -0.91 -5.44 2.55
N ALA A 49 -0.26 -4.36 2.93
CA ALA A 49 -0.93 -3.09 3.24
C ALA A 49 -0.77 -2.20 2.00
N VAL A 50 -1.88 -1.77 1.42
CA VAL A 50 -1.89 -0.98 0.19
C VAL A 50 -2.37 0.42 0.51
N PHE A 51 -1.62 1.41 0.04
CA PHE A 51 -1.88 2.83 0.34
C PHE A 51 -1.88 3.65 -0.93
N ARG A 52 -2.58 4.78 -0.88
CA ARG A 52 -2.56 5.80 -1.91
C ARG A 52 -2.24 7.13 -1.26
N ASP A 53 -1.31 7.90 -1.82
CA ASP A 53 -1.02 9.22 -1.32
C ASP A 53 -1.88 10.28 -2.03
N ARG A 54 -1.73 11.54 -1.62
CA ARG A 54 -2.54 12.62 -2.17
C ARG A 54 -2.21 12.94 -3.62
N SER A 55 -1.02 12.55 -4.09
CA SER A 55 -0.65 12.73 -5.49
C SER A 55 -1.24 11.64 -6.39
N GLY A 56 -1.85 10.62 -5.81
CA GLY A 56 -2.41 9.49 -6.54
C GLY A 56 -1.44 8.33 -6.70
N ARG A 57 -0.25 8.41 -6.13
CA ARG A 57 0.70 7.30 -6.14
C ARG A 57 0.27 6.21 -5.18
N THR A 58 0.52 4.98 -5.56
CA THR A 58 0.14 3.82 -4.78
C THR A 58 1.35 3.02 -4.34
N TYR A 59 1.23 2.41 -3.17
CA TYR A 59 2.31 1.66 -2.53
C TYR A 59 1.75 0.42 -1.87
N ALA A 60 2.55 -0.61 -1.79
CA ALA A 60 2.19 -1.81 -1.05
C ALA A 60 3.40 -2.32 -0.28
N ILE A 61 3.22 -2.53 1.01
CA ILE A 61 4.23 -3.09 1.89
C ILE A 61 3.61 -4.25 2.66
N ASP A 62 4.42 -4.99 3.41
CA ASP A 62 3.93 -6.03 4.29
C ASP A 62 2.96 -5.41 5.30
N ASN A 63 1.84 -6.07 5.56
CA ASN A 63 0.87 -5.61 6.56
C ASN A 63 1.30 -5.97 7.98
N ARG A 64 2.28 -6.84 8.13
CA ARG A 64 2.74 -7.31 9.43
C ARG A 64 3.71 -6.30 10.04
N ASP A 65 3.38 -5.82 11.24
CA ASP A 65 4.30 -5.02 12.03
C ASP A 65 5.38 -5.96 12.58
N PRO A 66 6.66 -5.77 12.18
CA PRO A 66 7.71 -6.71 12.59
C PRO A 66 8.07 -6.65 14.07
N PHE A 67 7.67 -5.58 14.76
CA PHE A 67 7.94 -5.44 16.20
C PHE A 67 6.94 -6.19 17.06
N THR A 68 5.71 -6.35 16.57
CA THR A 68 4.63 -6.97 17.35
C THR A 68 4.13 -8.27 16.71
N GLY A 69 4.35 -8.46 15.42
CA GLY A 69 3.81 -9.59 14.68
C GLY A 69 2.37 -9.43 14.23
N ALA A 70 1.73 -8.32 14.56
CA ALA A 70 0.32 -8.10 14.21
C ALA A 70 0.16 -7.59 12.78
N GLN A 71 -0.92 -7.99 12.12
CA GLN A 71 -1.24 -7.59 10.75
C GLN A 71 -2.01 -6.26 10.78
N VAL A 72 -1.30 -5.16 11.03
CA VAL A 72 -1.95 -3.88 11.35
C VAL A 72 -1.42 -2.67 10.58
N LEU A 73 -0.40 -2.81 9.74
CA LEU A 73 0.17 -1.62 9.09
C LEU A 73 -0.82 -0.91 8.19
N SER A 74 -1.78 -1.62 7.60
CA SER A 74 -2.85 -1.00 6.80
C SER A 74 -3.73 -0.06 7.62
N ARG A 75 -3.72 -0.18 8.93
CA ARG A 75 -4.49 0.68 9.84
C ARG A 75 -3.65 1.81 10.40
N GLY A 76 -2.41 1.92 9.97
CA GLY A 76 -1.50 2.94 10.45
C GLY A 76 -1.80 4.33 9.91
N LEU A 77 -1.12 5.30 10.46
CA LEU A 77 -1.26 6.70 10.08
C LEU A 77 -0.24 7.04 9.00
N VAL A 78 -0.73 7.45 7.84
CA VAL A 78 0.12 7.85 6.72
C VAL A 78 0.58 9.29 6.92
N GLY A 79 1.86 9.52 6.70
CA GLY A 79 2.45 10.85 6.76
C GLY A 79 3.59 10.98 5.77
N SER A 80 4.35 12.04 5.90
CA SER A 80 5.54 12.23 5.07
C SER A 80 6.67 12.83 5.89
N ALA A 81 7.89 12.39 5.62
CA ALA A 81 9.10 12.89 6.24
C ALA A 81 10.11 13.15 5.14
N ASP A 82 10.65 14.35 5.08
CA ASP A 82 11.60 14.77 4.05
C ASP A 82 11.09 14.48 2.62
N GLY A 83 9.79 14.71 2.41
CA GLY A 83 9.15 14.49 1.12
C GLY A 83 8.87 13.02 0.78
N ARG A 84 9.13 12.09 1.70
CA ARG A 84 8.92 10.66 1.46
C ARG A 84 7.72 10.18 2.26
N PRO A 85 6.83 9.40 1.63
CA PRO A 85 5.66 8.88 2.34
C PRO A 85 6.04 7.76 3.30
N PHE A 86 5.38 7.72 4.45
CA PHE A 86 5.54 6.65 5.42
C PHE A 86 4.20 6.27 6.02
N VAL A 87 4.16 5.13 6.67
CA VAL A 87 3.07 4.75 7.56
C VAL A 87 3.63 4.52 8.95
N ALA A 88 2.96 5.04 9.97
CA ALA A 88 3.28 4.78 11.36
C ALA A 88 2.39 3.67 11.89
N SER A 89 2.99 2.64 12.48
CA SER A 89 2.23 1.55 13.07
C SER A 89 1.25 2.06 14.13
N PRO A 90 0.02 1.57 14.16
CA PRO A 90 -0.95 2.00 15.16
C PRO A 90 -0.58 1.51 16.56
N LEU A 91 0.29 0.52 16.70
CA LEU A 91 0.63 -0.06 17.98
C LEU A 91 1.79 0.66 18.67
N LEU A 92 2.97 0.60 18.07
CA LEU A 92 4.16 1.18 18.70
C LEU A 92 4.67 2.43 18.00
N LYS A 93 3.98 2.88 16.96
CA LYS A 93 4.26 4.13 16.25
C LYS A 93 5.54 4.16 15.42
N GLN A 94 6.23 3.04 15.25
CA GLN A 94 7.37 3.01 14.33
C GLN A 94 6.89 3.30 12.92
N ARG A 95 7.71 4.05 12.18
CA ARG A 95 7.37 4.52 10.83
C ARG A 95 8.12 3.69 9.80
N PHE A 96 7.42 3.35 8.72
CA PHE A 96 7.97 2.58 7.62
C PHE A 96 7.82 3.36 6.33
N ASP A 97 8.94 3.52 5.62
CA ASP A 97 8.96 4.18 4.31
C ASP A 97 8.13 3.35 3.33
N LEU A 98 7.17 3.97 2.66
CA LEU A 98 6.28 3.25 1.76
C LEU A 98 6.94 2.87 0.44
N GLU A 99 8.05 3.52 0.08
CA GLU A 99 8.77 3.19 -1.15
C GLU A 99 9.79 2.07 -0.94
N THR A 100 10.43 2.02 0.21
CA THR A 100 11.55 1.10 0.46
C THR A 100 11.22 0.03 1.49
N GLY A 101 10.20 0.25 2.33
CA GLY A 101 9.89 -0.64 3.45
C GLY A 101 10.80 -0.45 4.66
N ARG A 102 11.76 0.46 4.59
CA ARG A 102 12.70 0.67 5.70
C ARG A 102 12.01 1.33 6.87
N CYS A 103 12.30 0.83 8.07
CA CYS A 103 11.84 1.47 9.29
C CYS A 103 12.67 2.75 9.52
N LEU A 104 11.99 3.89 9.65
CA LEU A 104 12.65 5.16 9.87
C LEU A 104 13.16 5.31 11.30
N ASP A 105 12.72 4.46 12.20
CA ASP A 105 13.04 4.53 13.62
C ASP A 105 13.97 3.40 14.08
N ASP A 106 14.36 2.50 13.16
CA ASP A 106 15.28 1.42 13.42
C ASP A 106 15.93 0.98 12.12
N ASP A 107 17.20 1.33 11.94
CA ASP A 107 17.93 1.10 10.68
C ASP A 107 18.09 -0.38 10.31
N GLU A 108 17.92 -1.28 11.26
CA GLU A 108 18.08 -2.72 11.04
C GLU A 108 16.81 -3.41 10.61
N VAL A 109 15.68 -2.70 10.62
CA VAL A 109 14.37 -3.28 10.35
C VAL A 109 13.86 -2.80 8.99
N THR A 110 13.41 -3.73 8.18
CA THR A 110 12.80 -3.47 6.87
C THR A 110 11.67 -4.45 6.67
N VAL A 111 10.56 -3.98 6.09
CA VAL A 111 9.45 -4.85 5.69
C VAL A 111 9.45 -5.02 4.17
N ALA A 112 8.81 -6.07 3.70
CA ALA A 112 8.72 -6.34 2.27
C ALA A 112 7.93 -5.25 1.56
N VAL A 113 8.31 -4.97 0.31
CA VAL A 113 7.63 -4.03 -0.57
C VAL A 113 7.18 -4.79 -1.80
N TYR A 114 5.99 -4.49 -2.28
CA TYR A 114 5.41 -5.16 -3.45
C TYR A 114 5.16 -4.15 -4.56
N PRO A 115 5.52 -4.48 -5.82
CA PRO A 115 5.16 -3.61 -6.93
C PRO A 115 3.64 -3.47 -7.07
N VAL A 116 3.20 -2.28 -7.42
CA VAL A 116 1.79 -1.97 -7.65
C VAL A 116 1.67 -1.28 -8.99
N ARG A 117 0.61 -1.58 -9.73
CA ARG A 117 0.31 -0.90 -10.99
C ARG A 117 -1.19 -0.72 -11.16
N ALA A 118 -1.57 0.28 -11.95
CA ALA A 118 -2.96 0.48 -12.35
C ALA A 118 -3.14 -0.01 -13.78
N VAL A 119 -4.19 -0.74 -14.03
CA VAL A 119 -4.49 -1.28 -15.37
C VAL A 119 -5.92 -0.98 -15.78
#